data_b8faf0c8c58224603a46203ee8e87cbc
#
_entry.id   b8faf0c8c58224603a46203ee8e87cbc
#
_cell.length_a   1.000
_cell.length_b   1.000
_cell.length_c   1.000
_cell.angle_alpha   90.00
_cell.angle_beta   90.00
_cell.angle_gamma   90.00
#
_symmetry.space_group_name_H-M   'P 1'
#
loop_
_entity.id
_entity.type
_entity.pdbx_description
1 polymer ?
#
loop_
_entity_poly.entity_id
_entity_poly.type
_entity_poly.pdbx_seq_one_letter_code
_entity_poly.pdbx_strand_id
1 'polypeptide(L)'
;MNEIEFRDIQSNGIKLRLAMMGEGPLVIFCHGWPESWYSYRHQLPVVAEAGYKAVAYDVRGYGESEKPHEIEAYTMKNMTKDVIGIIDALGYETAITIGHDWGGPIALHTAALNEDRITATGTLSVPFTGRGPM
;
A
#
# COMPACT_ATOMS: atom_id res chain seq x y z
N MET A 1 19.68 6.97 7.04
CA MET A 1 19.10 7.26 6.95
C MET A 1 17.81 7.42 7.46
N ASN A 2 17.54 8.42 7.99
CA ASN A 2 16.32 8.64 8.68
C ASN A 2 15.40 9.60 7.96
N GLU A 3 15.67 9.82 6.70
CA GLU A 3 14.86 10.72 5.93
C GLU A 3 13.91 9.96 5.04
N ILE A 4 12.71 10.53 4.86
CA ILE A 4 11.72 9.96 3.98
C ILE A 4 12.06 10.34 2.56
N GLU A 5 12.13 9.34 1.69
CA GLU A 5 12.32 9.58 0.26
C GLU A 5 10.96 9.55 -0.41
N PHE A 6 10.68 10.57 -1.21
CA PHE A 6 9.44 10.60 -1.98
C PHE A 6 9.74 10.22 -3.42
N ARG A 7 8.89 9.42 -4.02
CA ARG A 7 9.07 8.97 -5.39
C ARG A 7 7.71 8.79 -6.04
N ASP A 8 7.63 9.21 -7.29
CA ASP A 8 6.45 8.92 -8.10
C ASP A 8 6.80 7.76 -9.01
N ILE A 9 5.88 6.80 -9.09
CA ILE A 9 6.06 5.65 -9.96
C ILE A 9 4.84 5.49 -10.85
N GLN A 10 4.99 4.68 -11.89
CA GLN A 10 3.85 4.26 -12.70
C GLN A 10 3.45 2.88 -12.24
N SER A 11 2.17 2.72 -11.94
CA SER A 11 1.62 1.43 -11.53
C SER A 11 0.22 1.32 -12.08
N ASN A 12 -0.05 0.23 -12.76
CA ASN A 12 -1.40 -0.06 -13.25
C ASN A 12 -1.97 1.12 -14.05
N GLY A 13 -1.10 1.76 -14.83
CA GLY A 13 -1.52 2.83 -15.74
C GLY A 13 -1.67 4.21 -15.14
N ILE A 14 -1.35 4.40 -13.86
CA ILE A 14 -1.45 5.71 -13.23
C ILE A 14 -0.18 6.02 -12.45
N LYS A 15 -0.06 7.29 -12.07
CA LYS A 15 1.05 7.73 -11.21
C LYS A 15 0.64 7.55 -9.76
N LEU A 16 1.52 6.95 -8.97
CA LEU A 16 1.36 6.84 -7.52
C LEU A 16 2.53 7.50 -6.82
N ARG A 17 2.23 8.24 -5.74
CA ARG A 17 3.24 8.86 -4.90
C ARG A 17 3.59 7.93 -3.76
N LEU A 18 4.88 7.66 -3.60
CA LEU A 18 5.40 6.82 -2.51
C LEU A 18 6.19 7.67 -1.52
N ALA A 19 6.08 7.29 -0.23
CA ALA A 19 6.95 7.81 0.82
C ALA A 19 7.67 6.59 1.39
N MET A 20 9.00 6.60 1.35
CA MET A 20 9.78 5.40 1.62
C MET A 20 10.90 5.66 2.61
N MET A 21 11.23 4.62 3.39
CA MET A 21 12.35 4.68 4.33
C MET A 21 12.91 3.29 4.54
N GLY A 22 14.24 3.22 4.70
CA GLY A 22 14.89 1.97 5.10
C GLY A 22 15.23 1.06 3.95
N GLU A 23 15.80 -0.08 4.30
CA GLU A 23 16.21 -1.11 3.35
C GLU A 23 15.90 -2.47 3.96
N GLY A 24 15.62 -3.44 3.11
CA GLY A 24 15.31 -4.79 3.55
C GLY A 24 14.03 -5.28 2.89
N PRO A 25 13.38 -6.28 3.48
CA PRO A 25 12.13 -6.77 2.90
C PRO A 25 11.08 -5.66 2.84
N LEU A 26 10.23 -5.70 1.83
CA LEU A 26 9.30 -4.61 1.53
C LEU A 26 8.04 -4.72 2.37
N VAL A 27 7.65 -3.61 3.00
CA VAL A 27 6.38 -3.49 3.73
C VAL A 27 5.63 -2.31 3.12
N ILE A 28 4.41 -2.54 2.65
CA ILE A 28 3.59 -1.50 2.03
C ILE A 28 2.41 -1.19 2.95
N PHE A 29 2.24 0.10 3.25
CA PHE A 29 1.16 0.58 4.11
C PHE A 29 0.07 1.23 3.27
N CYS A 30 -1.17 0.79 3.48
CA CYS A 30 -2.34 1.28 2.76
C CYS A 30 -3.20 2.11 3.71
N HIS A 31 -3.37 3.39 3.39
CA HIS A 31 -4.11 4.30 4.27
C HIS A 31 -5.62 4.22 4.03
N GLY A 32 -6.37 4.83 4.94
CA GLY A 32 -7.82 4.87 4.87
C GLY A 32 -8.36 6.19 4.34
N TRP A 33 -9.66 6.37 4.50
CA TRP A 33 -10.36 7.55 4.04
C TRP A 33 -10.66 8.44 5.26
N PRO A 34 -10.45 9.72 5.17
CA PRO A 34 -9.85 10.54 4.13
C PRO A 34 -8.41 10.88 4.49
N GLU A 35 -7.47 10.01 4.14
CA GLU A 35 -6.11 10.08 4.61
C GLU A 35 -5.12 10.14 3.45
N SER A 36 -3.87 9.93 3.76
CA SER A 36 -2.78 9.86 2.79
C SER A 36 -1.63 9.08 3.44
N TRP A 37 -0.49 8.99 2.73
CA TRP A 37 0.69 8.35 3.30
C TRP A 37 1.04 8.93 4.67
N TYR A 38 0.67 10.15 4.91
CA TYR A 38 1.04 10.88 6.14
C TYR A 38 0.50 10.19 7.39
N SER A 39 -0.55 9.40 7.26
CA SER A 39 -1.06 8.63 8.38
C SER A 39 -0.02 7.67 8.95
N TYR A 40 0.95 7.27 8.13
CA TYR A 40 1.98 6.32 8.54
C TYR A 40 3.33 6.98 8.83
N ARG A 41 3.37 8.31 8.95
CA ARG A 41 4.64 9.04 9.13
C ARG A 41 5.43 8.58 10.35
N HIS A 42 4.74 8.08 11.37
CA HIS A 42 5.42 7.61 12.58
C HIS A 42 5.82 6.15 12.49
N GLN A 43 5.12 5.36 11.69
CA GLN A 43 5.44 3.96 11.52
C GLN A 43 6.61 3.75 10.57
N LEU A 44 6.78 4.62 9.60
CA LEU A 44 7.86 4.46 8.63
C LEU A 44 9.24 4.36 9.29
N PRO A 45 9.62 5.29 10.17
CA PRO A 45 10.96 5.17 10.77
C PRO A 45 11.09 3.96 11.69
N VAL A 46 10.03 3.57 12.40
CA VAL A 46 10.09 2.43 13.30
C VAL A 46 10.31 1.14 12.52
N VAL A 47 9.56 0.98 11.43
CA VAL A 47 9.66 -0.23 10.61
C VAL A 47 11.00 -0.24 9.86
N ALA A 48 11.45 0.92 9.38
CA ALA A 48 12.74 1.02 8.72
C ALA A 48 13.87 0.63 9.66
N GLU A 49 13.80 1.09 10.92
CA GLU A 49 14.82 0.76 11.89
C GLU A 49 14.83 -0.72 12.22
N ALA A 50 13.70 -1.38 12.08
CA ALA A 50 13.61 -2.82 12.35
C ALA A 50 14.20 -3.66 11.20
N GLY A 51 14.68 -3.03 10.14
CA GLY A 51 15.35 -3.75 9.06
C GLY A 51 14.51 -3.98 7.83
N TYR A 52 13.49 -3.15 7.60
CA TYR A 52 12.58 -3.29 6.46
C TYR A 52 12.63 -2.07 5.56
N LYS A 53 12.22 -2.26 4.32
CA LYS A 53 11.93 -1.16 3.40
C LYS A 53 10.48 -0.79 3.62
N ALA A 54 10.25 0.32 4.32
CA ALA A 54 8.90 0.76 4.67
C ALA A 54 8.40 1.74 3.62
N VAL A 55 7.24 1.44 3.01
CA VAL A 55 6.68 2.25 1.94
C VAL A 55 5.22 2.54 2.27
N ALA A 56 4.87 3.83 2.33
CA ALA A 56 3.48 4.24 2.40
C ALA A 56 3.18 5.00 1.12
N TYR A 57 2.05 4.72 0.51
CA TYR A 57 1.72 5.39 -0.75
C TYR A 57 0.40 6.12 -0.62
N ASP A 58 0.23 7.14 -1.45
CA ASP A 58 -1.07 7.77 -1.57
C ASP A 58 -1.93 6.88 -2.45
N VAL A 59 -3.02 6.37 -1.90
CA VAL A 59 -3.92 5.48 -2.62
C VAL A 59 -4.50 6.22 -3.82
N ARG A 60 -4.78 5.48 -4.88
CA ARG A 60 -5.44 6.01 -6.08
C ARG A 60 -6.56 6.96 -5.67
N GLY A 61 -6.51 8.17 -6.18
CA GLY A 61 -7.52 9.18 -5.88
C GLY A 61 -7.20 10.06 -4.67
N TYR A 62 -6.07 9.83 -4.00
CA TYR A 62 -5.71 10.57 -2.80
C TYR A 62 -4.36 11.26 -2.94
N GLY A 63 -4.15 12.29 -2.14
CA GLY A 63 -2.85 12.93 -2.01
C GLY A 63 -2.28 13.38 -3.33
N GLU A 64 -1.03 13.00 -3.58
CA GLU A 64 -0.33 13.36 -4.79
C GLU A 64 -0.40 12.29 -5.86
N SER A 65 -1.12 11.19 -5.60
CA SER A 65 -1.33 10.18 -6.62
C SER A 65 -2.38 10.64 -7.61
N GLU A 66 -2.41 9.98 -8.76
CA GLU A 66 -3.35 10.36 -9.81
C GLU A 66 -4.79 10.10 -9.38
N LYS A 67 -5.70 10.92 -9.88
CA LYS A 67 -7.12 10.88 -9.48
C LYS A 67 -7.99 10.69 -10.71
N PRO A 68 -8.08 9.45 -11.23
CA PRO A 68 -8.94 9.22 -12.39
C PRO A 68 -10.37 9.64 -12.11
N HIS A 69 -11.06 10.10 -13.15
CA HIS A 69 -12.42 10.61 -12.97
C HIS A 69 -13.48 9.51 -13.09
N GLU A 70 -13.16 8.40 -13.73
CA GLU A 70 -14.14 7.34 -13.95
C GLU A 70 -14.38 6.56 -12.68
N ILE A 71 -15.65 6.28 -12.40
CA ILE A 71 -16.00 5.49 -11.22
C ILE A 71 -15.37 4.10 -11.32
N GLU A 72 -15.34 3.54 -12.52
CA GLU A 72 -14.79 2.21 -12.77
C GLU A 72 -13.31 2.11 -12.43
N ALA A 73 -12.63 3.24 -12.33
CA ALA A 73 -11.22 3.24 -11.98
C ALA A 73 -10.98 2.86 -10.51
N TYR A 74 -12.02 2.90 -9.69
CA TYR A 74 -11.88 2.73 -8.23
C TYR A 74 -12.37 1.38 -7.73
N THR A 75 -12.26 0.34 -8.55
CA THR A 75 -12.64 -1.00 -8.13
C THR A 75 -11.56 -1.57 -7.22
N MET A 76 -11.96 -2.54 -6.38
CA MET A 76 -10.98 -3.23 -5.55
C MET A 76 -9.93 -3.94 -6.40
N LYS A 77 -10.32 -4.41 -7.58
CA LYS A 77 -9.37 -5.03 -8.50
C LYS A 77 -8.26 -4.05 -8.88
N ASN A 78 -8.61 -2.80 -9.19
CA ASN A 78 -7.61 -1.80 -9.51
C ASN A 78 -6.76 -1.45 -8.29
N MET A 79 -7.39 -1.37 -7.12
CA MET A 79 -6.64 -1.07 -5.89
C MET A 79 -5.57 -2.12 -5.61
N THR A 80 -5.91 -3.40 -5.81
CA THR A 80 -4.91 -4.45 -5.58
C THR A 80 -3.83 -4.44 -6.65
N LYS A 81 -4.20 -4.17 -7.91
CA LYS A 81 -3.20 -4.07 -8.97
C LYS A 81 -2.23 -2.93 -8.73
N ASP A 82 -2.70 -1.85 -8.13
CA ASP A 82 -1.81 -0.73 -7.78
C ASP A 82 -0.72 -1.20 -6.83
N VAL A 83 -1.08 -1.99 -5.82
CA VAL A 83 -0.11 -2.47 -4.85
C VAL A 83 0.91 -3.41 -5.52
N ILE A 84 0.43 -4.32 -6.36
CA ILE A 84 1.34 -5.22 -7.08
C ILE A 84 2.28 -4.41 -7.97
N GLY A 85 1.78 -3.35 -8.59
CA GLY A 85 2.63 -2.48 -9.41
C GLY A 85 3.72 -1.79 -8.59
N ILE A 86 3.44 -1.46 -7.33
CA ILE A 86 4.47 -0.90 -6.45
C ILE A 86 5.58 -1.93 -6.22
N ILE A 87 5.20 -3.17 -5.94
CA ILE A 87 6.17 -4.24 -5.72
C ILE A 87 7.07 -4.36 -6.95
N ASP A 88 6.45 -4.38 -8.13
CA ASP A 88 7.20 -4.52 -9.38
C ASP A 88 8.10 -3.30 -9.64
N ALA A 89 7.58 -2.10 -9.42
CA ALA A 89 8.33 -0.88 -9.69
C ALA A 89 9.55 -0.75 -8.80
N LEU A 90 9.47 -1.28 -7.58
CA LEU A 90 10.59 -1.23 -6.65
C LEU A 90 11.54 -2.41 -6.80
N GLY A 91 11.22 -3.36 -7.70
CA GLY A 91 12.11 -4.47 -7.99
C GLY A 91 12.07 -5.61 -7.00
N TYR A 92 10.97 -5.74 -6.26
CA TYR A 92 10.80 -6.83 -5.30
C TYR A 92 9.95 -7.94 -5.88
N GLU A 93 10.07 -9.13 -5.32
CA GLU A 93 9.20 -10.25 -5.68
C GLU A 93 8.02 -10.34 -4.74
N THR A 94 8.22 -10.03 -3.48
CA THR A 94 7.18 -10.16 -2.47
C THR A 94 7.16 -8.94 -1.57
N ALA A 95 6.06 -8.80 -0.83
CA ALA A 95 5.91 -7.73 0.13
C ALA A 95 4.97 -8.16 1.25
N ILE A 96 5.03 -7.39 2.35
CA ILE A 96 4.05 -7.47 3.43
C ILE A 96 3.14 -6.27 3.25
N THR A 97 1.82 -6.47 3.42
CA THR A 97 0.87 -5.35 3.31
C THR A 97 0.21 -5.10 4.66
N ILE A 98 0.10 -3.83 5.01
CA ILE A 98 -0.56 -3.39 6.25
C ILE A 98 -1.57 -2.33 5.86
N GLY A 99 -2.80 -2.45 6.37
CA GLY A 99 -3.82 -1.48 6.04
C GLY A 99 -4.59 -1.01 7.25
N HIS A 100 -5.13 0.21 7.15
CA HIS A 100 -5.95 0.82 8.20
C HIS A 100 -7.20 1.37 7.56
N ASP A 101 -8.35 1.16 8.16
CA ASP A 101 -9.63 1.68 7.69
C ASP A 101 -9.88 1.14 6.27
N TRP A 102 -10.14 1.98 5.28
CA TRP A 102 -10.32 1.53 3.90
C TRP A 102 -9.09 0.85 3.32
N GLY A 103 -7.90 1.17 3.86
CA GLY A 103 -6.68 0.48 3.44
C GLY A 103 -6.63 -0.97 3.89
N GLY A 104 -7.43 -1.34 4.91
CA GLY A 104 -7.49 -2.72 5.36
C GLY A 104 -7.96 -3.67 4.28
N PRO A 105 -9.13 -3.42 3.67
CA PRO A 105 -9.57 -4.26 2.55
C PRO A 105 -8.57 -4.30 1.41
N ILE A 106 -7.91 -3.17 1.10
CA ILE A 106 -6.91 -3.17 0.05
C ILE A 106 -5.79 -4.14 0.38
N ALA A 107 -5.26 -4.06 1.60
CA ALA A 107 -4.16 -4.94 2.02
C ALA A 107 -4.60 -6.40 2.00
N LEU A 108 -5.78 -6.69 2.53
CA LEU A 108 -6.27 -8.07 2.61
C LEU A 108 -6.58 -8.65 1.23
N HIS A 109 -7.24 -7.87 0.38
CA HIS A 109 -7.57 -8.36 -0.96
C HIS A 109 -6.33 -8.58 -1.79
N THR A 110 -5.34 -7.69 -1.64
CA THR A 110 -4.08 -7.88 -2.36
C THR A 110 -3.46 -9.22 -1.96
N ALA A 111 -3.45 -9.51 -0.67
CA ALA A 111 -2.89 -10.77 -0.18
C ALA A 111 -3.70 -11.97 -0.68
N ALA A 112 -5.03 -11.88 -0.60
CA ALA A 112 -5.89 -12.99 -0.98
C ALA A 112 -5.80 -13.32 -2.47
N LEU A 113 -5.66 -12.29 -3.30
CA LEU A 113 -5.65 -12.49 -4.75
C LEU A 113 -4.25 -12.72 -5.30
N ASN A 114 -3.22 -12.52 -4.50
CA ASN A 114 -1.83 -12.62 -4.96
C ASN A 114 -0.96 -13.30 -3.91
N GLU A 115 -1.33 -14.52 -3.54
CA GLU A 115 -0.67 -15.24 -2.45
C GLU A 115 0.82 -15.42 -2.68
N ASP A 116 1.23 -15.55 -3.93
CA ASP A 116 2.63 -15.73 -4.27
C ASP A 116 3.43 -14.42 -4.15
N ARG A 117 2.78 -13.30 -4.02
CA ARG A 117 3.44 -11.99 -3.96
C ARG A 117 3.38 -11.36 -2.58
N ILE A 118 2.49 -11.81 -1.72
CA ILE A 118 2.30 -11.22 -0.39
C ILE A 118 2.60 -12.26 0.67
N THR A 119 3.64 -12.03 1.45
CA THR A 119 4.08 -13.02 2.44
C THR A 119 3.36 -12.89 3.77
N ALA A 120 2.82 -11.72 4.07
CA ALA A 120 2.05 -11.50 5.29
C ALA A 120 1.19 -10.26 5.12
N THR A 121 0.08 -10.19 5.82
CA THR A 121 -0.79 -9.03 5.75
C THR A 121 -1.39 -8.78 7.14
N GLY A 122 -1.71 -7.51 7.42
CA GLY A 122 -2.33 -7.14 8.68
C GLY A 122 -3.23 -5.94 8.49
N THR A 123 -4.20 -5.79 9.38
CA THR A 123 -5.11 -4.65 9.35
C THR A 123 -5.27 -4.07 10.74
N LEU A 124 -5.56 -2.76 10.77
CA LEU A 124 -5.82 -2.03 12.00
C LEU A 124 -7.20 -1.42 11.89
N SER A 125 -8.02 -1.60 12.92
CA SER A 125 -9.36 -1.01 13.02
C SER A 125 -10.38 -1.56 12.03
N VAL A 126 -10.01 -2.57 11.25
CA VAL A 126 -10.94 -3.22 10.32
C VAL A 126 -10.72 -4.72 10.47
N PRO A 127 -11.62 -5.45 11.11
CA PRO A 127 -11.40 -6.87 11.33
C PRO A 127 -11.52 -7.66 10.03
N PHE A 128 -10.84 -8.79 10.01
CA PHE A 128 -10.98 -9.71 8.91
C PHE A 128 -12.35 -10.37 8.98
N THR A 129 -13.13 -10.28 7.93
CA THR A 129 -14.48 -10.81 7.93
C THR A 129 -14.62 -12.16 7.24
N GLY A 130 -13.54 -12.68 6.68
CA GLY A 130 -13.56 -13.96 6.01
C GLY A 130 -14.37 -13.90 4.74
N ARG A 131 -15.18 -14.96 4.50
CA ARG A 131 -15.97 -14.97 3.30
C ARG A 131 -17.40 -14.58 3.53
N GLY A 132 -17.74 -13.93 4.57
CA GLY A 132 -19.12 -13.52 4.81
C GLY A 132 -19.58 -12.53 3.75
N PRO A 133 -20.86 -12.28 3.70
CA PRO A 133 -21.36 -11.23 2.81
C PRO A 133 -20.79 -9.92 3.29
N MET A 134 -20.35 -9.13 2.39
CA MET A 134 -19.64 -7.92 2.76
C MET A 134 -20.39 -6.70 2.34
#